data_edf4596aca8f1b96c0bb7910bb804379
#
_entry.id   edf4596aca8f1b96c0bb7910bb804379
#
_cell.length_a   1.000
_cell.length_b   1.000
_cell.length_c   1.000
_cell.angle_alpha   90.00
_cell.angle_beta   90.00
_cell.angle_gamma   90.00
#
_symmetry.space_group_name_H-M   'P 1'
#
loop_
_entity.id
_entity.type
_entity.pdbx_description
1 polymer ?
#
loop_
_entity_poly.entity_id
_entity_poly.type
_entity_poly.pdbx_seq_one_letter_code
_entity_poly.pdbx_strand_id
1 'polypeptide(L)'
;MDGRSRCDSQRRGFAMYDLPDELPDVALEAGTNLLIAGPPLTGKRDVAFEVLAAGSRADEGSIVVTTKDSADKVLKEYASFVPNMDSVDIGVVDCVTKQRGVGNVRDDPRVKYASSPVDMTGIGIKLSEFLEEFYQVREHERNRILLHSVSTLLMYSDLQTVFRFLHVFTGRVQSADGLGVYVIDSTAHDDQTMNTLKQLFDAVVEVSDDGDGKTSLETAGFPKVE
;
A
#
# COMPACT_ATOMS: atom_id res chain seq x y z
N MET A 1 19.52 38.69 34.67
CA MET A 1 19.16 38.83 33.25
C MET A 1 19.39 37.48 32.63
N ASP A 2 18.33 36.70 32.63
CA ASP A 2 18.40 35.26 32.51
C ASP A 2 17.86 34.86 31.13
N GLY A 3 18.75 34.62 30.20
CA GLY A 3 18.45 34.12 28.88
C GLY A 3 18.47 32.60 28.84
N ARG A 4 17.43 31.94 29.33
CA ARG A 4 17.26 30.48 29.15
C ARG A 4 16.83 30.22 27.73
N SER A 5 17.76 29.85 26.86
CA SER A 5 17.49 29.21 25.60
C SER A 5 16.88 27.83 25.88
N ARG A 6 15.57 27.73 25.69
CA ARG A 6 14.89 26.43 25.65
C ARG A 6 15.35 25.68 24.41
N CYS A 7 16.22 24.73 24.62
CA CYS A 7 16.48 23.66 23.67
C CYS A 7 15.25 22.78 23.67
N ASP A 8 14.31 23.09 22.75
CA ASP A 8 13.11 22.29 22.52
C ASP A 8 13.52 21.09 21.67
N SER A 9 14.09 20.08 22.32
CA SER A 9 14.24 18.75 21.74
C SER A 9 12.87 18.11 21.69
N GLN A 10 12.06 18.51 20.71
CA GLN A 10 10.85 17.78 20.36
C GLN A 10 11.28 16.33 20.05
N ARG A 11 10.96 15.42 20.95
CA ARG A 11 10.82 14.01 20.66
C ARG A 11 9.80 13.95 19.50
N ARG A 12 10.24 13.65 18.28
CA ARG A 12 9.36 13.19 17.21
C ARG A 12 8.74 11.90 17.75
N GLY A 13 7.54 11.97 18.29
CA GLY A 13 6.72 10.79 18.48
C GLY A 13 6.57 10.19 17.09
N PHE A 14 6.98 8.93 16.92
CA PHE A 14 6.78 8.23 15.67
C PHE A 14 5.29 8.27 15.35
N ALA A 15 4.93 8.69 14.14
CA ALA A 15 3.56 8.59 13.69
C ALA A 15 3.19 7.10 13.68
N MET A 16 2.02 6.78 14.20
CA MET A 16 1.53 5.41 14.30
C MET A 16 0.33 5.25 13.38
N TYR A 17 0.22 4.07 12.77
CA TYR A 17 -0.88 3.69 11.88
C TYR A 17 -1.73 2.62 12.54
N ASP A 18 -2.96 2.96 12.89
CA ASP A 18 -3.93 2.00 13.43
C ASP A 18 -4.38 1.04 12.32
N LEU A 19 -4.58 -0.22 12.67
CA LEU A 19 -5.05 -1.26 11.77
C LEU A 19 -6.57 -1.46 11.92
N PRO A 20 -7.25 -2.07 10.93
CA PRO A 20 -8.66 -2.45 11.06
C PRO A 20 -8.84 -3.56 12.10
N ASP A 21 -10.07 -3.66 12.66
CA ASP A 21 -10.43 -4.58 13.76
C ASP A 21 -10.18 -6.06 13.44
N GLU A 22 -10.12 -6.44 12.16
CA GLU A 22 -9.83 -7.81 11.71
C GLU A 22 -8.35 -8.21 11.87
N LEU A 23 -7.48 -7.23 12.02
CA LEU A 23 -6.04 -7.40 12.28
C LEU A 23 -5.74 -7.22 13.77
N PRO A 24 -4.54 -7.61 14.25
CA PRO A 24 -4.18 -7.39 15.64
C PRO A 24 -4.37 -5.94 16.08
N ASP A 25 -4.89 -5.73 17.30
CA ASP A 25 -5.05 -4.40 17.92
C ASP A 25 -3.67 -3.82 18.31
N VAL A 26 -2.90 -3.51 17.28
CA VAL A 26 -1.57 -2.89 17.38
C VAL A 26 -1.45 -1.80 16.33
N ALA A 27 -0.78 -0.71 16.68
CA ALA A 27 -0.42 0.30 15.71
C ALA A 27 0.97 0.00 15.12
N LEU A 28 1.13 0.27 13.82
CA LEU A 28 2.40 0.14 13.12
C LEU A 28 3.13 1.48 13.07
N GLU A 29 4.45 1.43 13.22
CA GLU A 29 5.29 2.64 13.10
C GLU A 29 5.29 3.17 11.67
N ALA A 30 5.46 4.49 11.53
CA ALA A 30 5.67 5.14 10.25
C ALA A 30 6.87 4.52 9.51
N GLY A 31 6.72 4.34 8.20
CA GLY A 31 7.71 3.68 7.36
C GLY A 31 7.58 2.16 7.29
N THR A 32 6.65 1.55 8.04
CA THR A 32 6.41 0.09 7.98
C THR A 32 5.90 -0.35 6.61
N ASN A 33 6.43 -1.46 6.13
CA ASN A 33 6.00 -2.13 4.91
C ASN A 33 5.35 -3.48 5.25
N LEU A 34 4.04 -3.59 5.03
CA LEU A 34 3.20 -4.74 5.35
C LEU A 34 2.93 -5.58 4.09
N LEU A 35 3.33 -6.84 4.09
CA LEU A 35 2.98 -7.80 3.04
C LEU A 35 1.69 -8.56 3.41
N ILE A 36 0.72 -8.58 2.50
CA ILE A 36 -0.48 -9.42 2.59
C ILE A 36 -0.35 -10.53 1.55
N ALA A 37 -0.14 -11.75 2.02
CA ALA A 37 0.12 -12.92 1.20
C ALA A 37 -1.00 -13.96 1.37
N GLY A 38 -1.33 -14.70 0.32
CA GLY A 38 -2.30 -15.78 0.41
C GLY A 38 -2.61 -16.37 -0.97
N PRO A 39 -3.30 -17.50 -1.04
CA PRO A 39 -3.80 -18.09 -2.29
C PRO A 39 -4.75 -17.14 -3.04
N PRO A 40 -4.99 -17.32 -4.34
CA PRO A 40 -6.02 -16.60 -5.06
C PRO A 40 -7.39 -16.75 -4.40
N LEU A 41 -8.22 -15.70 -4.45
CA LEU A 41 -9.61 -15.69 -3.98
C LEU A 41 -9.83 -15.86 -2.46
N THR A 42 -8.80 -15.63 -1.64
CA THR A 42 -8.90 -15.72 -0.16
C THR A 42 -9.28 -14.40 0.52
N GLY A 43 -9.66 -13.35 -0.23
CA GLY A 43 -10.05 -12.05 0.37
C GLY A 43 -8.88 -11.12 0.70
N LYS A 44 -7.62 -11.49 0.43
CA LYS A 44 -6.45 -10.64 0.76
C LYS A 44 -6.49 -9.22 0.18
N ARG A 45 -7.19 -9.01 -0.94
CA ARG A 45 -7.41 -7.68 -1.49
C ARG A 45 -8.35 -6.85 -0.61
N ASP A 46 -9.39 -7.50 -0.09
CA ASP A 46 -10.36 -6.86 0.79
C ASP A 46 -9.67 -6.45 2.10
N VAL A 47 -8.82 -7.32 2.65
CA VAL A 47 -7.96 -6.98 3.81
C VAL A 47 -7.08 -5.77 3.51
N ALA A 48 -6.46 -5.70 2.32
CA ALA A 48 -5.65 -4.55 1.92
C ALA A 48 -6.49 -3.26 1.80
N PHE A 49 -7.70 -3.33 1.26
CA PHE A 49 -8.60 -2.18 1.20
C PHE A 49 -9.11 -1.75 2.57
N GLU A 50 -9.38 -2.68 3.49
CA GLU A 50 -9.72 -2.34 4.88
C GLU A 50 -8.57 -1.61 5.58
N VAL A 51 -7.31 -2.03 5.36
CA VAL A 51 -6.15 -1.30 5.89
C VAL A 51 -6.12 0.14 5.35
N LEU A 52 -6.40 0.37 4.06
CA LEU A 52 -6.47 1.72 3.52
C LEU A 52 -7.67 2.50 4.07
N ALA A 53 -8.83 1.86 4.15
CA ALA A 53 -10.07 2.48 4.63
C ALA A 53 -9.98 2.89 6.11
N ALA A 54 -9.25 2.13 6.94
CA ALA A 54 -8.94 2.54 8.31
C ALA A 54 -8.22 3.90 8.31
N GLY A 55 -7.27 4.12 7.40
CA GLY A 55 -6.62 5.43 7.21
C GLY A 55 -7.57 6.52 6.75
N SER A 56 -8.43 6.23 5.77
CA SER A 56 -9.43 7.21 5.30
C SER A 56 -10.41 7.62 6.40
N ARG A 57 -10.72 6.72 7.34
CA ARG A 57 -11.52 7.05 8.55
C ARG A 57 -10.75 7.92 9.55
N ALA A 58 -9.43 7.90 9.51
CA ALA A 58 -8.52 8.68 10.35
C ALA A 58 -7.97 9.95 9.66
N ASP A 59 -8.59 10.36 8.54
CA ASP A 59 -8.18 11.53 7.74
C ASP A 59 -6.73 11.40 7.19
N GLU A 60 -6.35 10.18 6.80
CA GLU A 60 -5.07 9.89 6.16
C GLU A 60 -5.24 9.75 4.64
N GLY A 61 -4.20 10.11 3.89
CA GLY A 61 -4.20 9.93 2.43
C GLY A 61 -4.06 8.46 2.04
N SER A 62 -4.73 8.05 0.95
CA SER A 62 -4.65 6.71 0.39
C SER A 62 -4.12 6.73 -1.04
N ILE A 63 -3.07 5.98 -1.34
CA ILE A 63 -2.51 5.86 -2.69
C ILE A 63 -2.52 4.39 -3.12
N VAL A 64 -3.15 4.09 -4.25
CA VAL A 64 -3.18 2.73 -4.80
C VAL A 64 -2.38 2.66 -6.10
N VAL A 65 -1.35 1.84 -6.14
CA VAL A 65 -0.65 1.46 -7.37
C VAL A 65 -1.24 0.15 -7.86
N THR A 66 -2.02 0.20 -8.95
CA THR A 66 -2.64 -0.98 -9.50
C THR A 66 -1.91 -1.49 -10.75
N THR A 67 -1.45 -2.74 -10.68
CA THR A 67 -0.80 -3.44 -11.81
C THR A 67 -1.71 -4.47 -12.47
N LYS A 68 -2.93 -4.68 -11.91
CA LYS A 68 -3.87 -5.73 -12.33
C LYS A 68 -5.19 -5.17 -12.87
N ASP A 69 -5.71 -4.15 -12.24
CA ASP A 69 -7.03 -3.57 -12.53
C ASP A 69 -6.92 -2.11 -12.94
N SER A 70 -7.91 -1.60 -13.69
CA SER A 70 -7.98 -0.18 -14.04
C SER A 70 -8.34 0.67 -12.82
N ALA A 71 -8.01 1.96 -12.87
CA ALA A 71 -8.37 2.92 -11.83
C ALA A 71 -9.89 2.98 -11.58
N ASP A 72 -10.71 2.95 -12.63
CA ASP A 72 -12.18 2.94 -12.52
C ASP A 72 -12.67 1.77 -11.66
N LYS A 73 -12.06 0.57 -11.85
CA LYS A 73 -12.41 -0.61 -11.06
C LYS A 73 -11.95 -0.47 -9.62
N VAL A 74 -10.73 0.02 -9.39
CA VAL A 74 -10.19 0.26 -8.05
C VAL A 74 -11.06 1.23 -7.28
N LEU A 75 -11.38 2.39 -7.85
CA LEU A 75 -12.20 3.41 -7.20
C LEU A 75 -13.62 2.90 -6.90
N LYS A 76 -14.22 2.15 -7.84
CA LYS A 76 -15.56 1.55 -7.63
C LYS A 76 -15.56 0.52 -6.49
N GLU A 77 -14.54 -0.33 -6.42
CA GLU A 77 -14.44 -1.33 -5.36
C GLU A 77 -14.13 -0.68 -4.01
N TYR A 78 -13.19 0.28 -3.97
CA TYR A 78 -12.83 0.99 -2.75
C TYR A 78 -14.02 1.75 -2.14
N ALA A 79 -14.97 2.20 -2.96
CA ALA A 79 -16.20 2.85 -2.49
C ALA A 79 -17.06 1.97 -1.58
N SER A 80 -16.89 0.64 -1.57
CA SER A 80 -17.60 -0.25 -0.65
C SER A 80 -16.97 -0.32 0.75
N PHE A 81 -15.74 0.17 0.91
CA PHE A 81 -14.98 0.15 2.16
C PHE A 81 -15.04 1.47 2.94
N VAL A 82 -15.51 2.54 2.30
CA VAL A 82 -15.60 3.87 2.89
C VAL A 82 -17.03 4.41 2.88
N PRO A 83 -17.44 5.19 3.87
CA PRO A 83 -18.82 5.69 3.94
C PRO A 83 -19.17 6.65 2.79
N ASN A 84 -18.22 7.45 2.34
CA ASN A 84 -18.40 8.44 1.28
C ASN A 84 -17.08 8.70 0.55
N MET A 85 -17.05 8.43 -0.76
CA MET A 85 -15.89 8.67 -1.61
C MET A 85 -15.52 10.15 -1.80
N ASP A 86 -16.49 11.05 -1.63
CA ASP A 86 -16.24 12.50 -1.78
C ASP A 86 -15.45 13.10 -0.59
N SER A 87 -15.44 12.39 0.53
CA SER A 87 -14.69 12.78 1.74
C SER A 87 -13.34 12.05 1.89
N VAL A 88 -12.93 11.29 0.88
CA VAL A 88 -11.72 10.48 0.93
C VAL A 88 -10.67 11.00 -0.03
N ASP A 89 -9.49 11.28 0.48
CA ASP A 89 -8.33 11.59 -0.35
C ASP A 89 -7.66 10.31 -0.84
N ILE A 90 -7.98 9.94 -2.09
CA ILE A 90 -7.40 8.79 -2.76
C ILE A 90 -6.71 9.18 -4.06
N GLY A 91 -5.53 8.62 -4.31
CA GLY A 91 -4.80 8.66 -5.56
C GLY A 91 -4.62 7.26 -6.14
N VAL A 92 -4.78 7.10 -7.46
CA VAL A 92 -4.57 5.81 -8.14
C VAL A 92 -3.53 5.94 -9.23
N VAL A 93 -2.45 5.16 -9.14
CA VAL A 93 -1.50 4.96 -10.25
C VAL A 93 -1.97 3.75 -11.05
N ASP A 94 -2.58 4.02 -12.20
CA ASP A 94 -3.09 2.98 -13.12
C ASP A 94 -2.00 2.54 -14.09
N CYS A 95 -1.52 1.29 -13.94
CA CYS A 95 -0.50 0.69 -14.79
C CYS A 95 -1.08 -0.18 -15.92
N VAL A 96 -2.41 -0.20 -16.08
CA VAL A 96 -3.11 -1.19 -16.93
C VAL A 96 -3.79 -0.57 -18.12
N THR A 97 -4.50 0.54 -17.92
CA THR A 97 -5.38 1.13 -18.94
C THR A 97 -4.63 1.54 -20.18
N LYS A 98 -3.45 2.19 -20.07
CA LYS A 98 -2.63 2.57 -21.23
C LYS A 98 -2.09 1.35 -21.98
N GLN A 99 -1.65 0.31 -21.26
CA GLN A 99 -1.12 -0.90 -21.88
C GLN A 99 -2.18 -1.65 -22.70
N ARG A 100 -3.40 -1.72 -22.19
CA ARG A 100 -4.48 -2.46 -22.87
C ARG A 100 -5.03 -1.72 -24.11
N GLY A 101 -4.80 -0.42 -24.22
CA GLY A 101 -5.36 0.39 -25.30
C GLY A 101 -6.89 0.42 -25.33
N VAL A 102 -7.53 -0.13 -24.30
CA VAL A 102 -8.97 -0.25 -24.13
C VAL A 102 -9.36 0.44 -22.84
N GLY A 103 -10.07 1.54 -22.94
CA GLY A 103 -10.49 2.38 -21.82
C GLY A 103 -10.19 3.84 -22.10
N ASN A 104 -11.03 4.70 -21.58
CA ASN A 104 -10.77 6.15 -21.68
C ASN A 104 -9.77 6.54 -20.61
N VAL A 105 -8.61 7.03 -21.03
CA VAL A 105 -7.78 7.86 -20.17
C VAL A 105 -8.64 9.07 -19.81
N ARG A 106 -9.16 9.11 -18.60
CA ARG A 106 -9.99 10.21 -18.11
C ARG A 106 -9.09 11.26 -17.47
N ASP A 107 -9.48 12.49 -17.60
CA ASP A 107 -8.91 13.59 -16.83
C ASP A 107 -9.58 13.61 -15.44
N ASP A 108 -9.13 12.70 -14.57
CA ASP A 108 -9.53 12.62 -13.17
C ASP A 108 -8.30 12.95 -12.33
N PRO A 109 -8.33 14.00 -11.49
CA PRO A 109 -7.18 14.41 -10.70
C PRO A 109 -6.72 13.31 -9.70
N ARG A 110 -7.59 12.36 -9.40
CA ARG A 110 -7.26 11.19 -8.55
C ARG A 110 -6.49 10.11 -9.30
N VAL A 111 -6.30 10.22 -10.63
CA VAL A 111 -5.71 9.14 -11.43
C VAL A 111 -4.50 9.61 -12.20
N LYS A 112 -3.37 8.94 -11.99
CA LYS A 112 -2.16 9.10 -12.80
C LYS A 112 -1.86 7.77 -13.50
N TYR A 113 -1.44 7.84 -14.77
CA TYR A 113 -1.25 6.65 -15.60
C TYR A 113 0.23 6.37 -15.83
N ALA A 114 0.69 5.17 -15.45
CA ALA A 114 1.95 4.61 -15.95
C ALA A 114 1.72 3.92 -17.31
N SER A 115 2.79 3.68 -18.07
CA SER A 115 2.68 3.10 -19.42
C SER A 115 2.33 1.61 -19.39
N SER A 116 2.76 0.89 -18.37
CA SER A 116 2.50 -0.54 -18.17
C SER A 116 2.86 -0.97 -16.73
N PRO A 117 2.49 -2.20 -16.30
CA PRO A 117 2.92 -2.75 -15.01
C PRO A 117 4.44 -2.89 -14.86
N VAL A 118 5.19 -2.98 -15.95
CA VAL A 118 6.66 -3.08 -15.95
C VAL A 118 7.37 -1.74 -16.11
N ASP A 119 6.64 -0.67 -16.26
CA ASP A 119 7.20 0.69 -16.23
C ASP A 119 7.50 1.14 -14.79
N MET A 120 8.45 0.44 -14.18
CA MET A 120 8.82 0.64 -12.77
C MET A 120 9.30 2.07 -12.49
N THR A 121 9.94 2.70 -13.47
CA THR A 121 10.36 4.12 -13.37
C THR A 121 9.15 5.05 -13.39
N GLY A 122 8.23 4.86 -14.34
CA GLY A 122 7.00 5.64 -14.42
C GLY A 122 6.11 5.47 -13.19
N ILE A 123 5.98 4.26 -12.67
CA ILE A 123 5.27 3.97 -11.41
C ILE A 123 5.89 4.77 -10.26
N GLY A 124 7.22 4.70 -10.12
CA GLY A 124 7.92 5.44 -9.07
C GLY A 124 7.79 6.96 -9.17
N ILE A 125 7.76 7.52 -10.38
CA ILE A 125 7.52 8.95 -10.60
C ILE A 125 6.09 9.31 -10.18
N LYS A 126 5.08 8.54 -10.63
CA LYS A 126 3.67 8.82 -10.32
C LYS A 126 3.35 8.67 -8.84
N LEU A 127 3.98 7.72 -8.15
CA LEU A 127 3.89 7.62 -6.70
C LEU A 127 4.46 8.88 -6.03
N SER A 128 5.67 9.33 -6.45
CA SER A 128 6.28 10.52 -5.86
C SER A 128 5.46 11.79 -6.10
N GLU A 129 4.85 11.93 -7.29
CA GLU A 129 3.93 13.04 -7.58
C GLU A 129 2.70 13.04 -6.65
N PHE A 130 2.13 11.86 -6.32
CA PHE A 130 1.02 11.79 -5.35
C PHE A 130 1.48 12.07 -3.93
N LEU A 131 2.61 11.53 -3.49
CA LEU A 131 3.14 11.80 -2.15
C LEU A 131 3.40 13.29 -1.93
N GLU A 132 3.99 13.96 -2.94
CA GLU A 132 4.20 15.41 -2.91
C GLU A 132 2.89 16.19 -2.90
N GLU A 133 1.92 15.83 -3.76
CA GLU A 133 0.59 16.45 -3.82
C GLU A 133 -0.15 16.30 -2.48
N PHE A 134 -0.14 15.09 -1.90
CA PHE A 134 -0.84 14.81 -0.65
C PHE A 134 -0.22 15.57 0.52
N TYR A 135 1.10 15.64 0.58
CA TYR A 135 1.79 16.38 1.63
C TYR A 135 1.67 17.90 1.46
N GLN A 136 1.90 18.45 0.25
CA GLN A 136 2.00 19.90 0.03
C GLN A 136 0.64 20.58 -0.21
N VAL A 137 -0.31 19.89 -0.86
CA VAL A 137 -1.58 20.46 -1.30
C VAL A 137 -2.75 20.03 -0.44
N ARG A 138 -2.77 18.75 -0.03
CA ARG A 138 -3.86 18.18 0.78
C ARG A 138 -3.53 18.15 2.27
N GLU A 139 -2.31 18.53 2.63
CA GLU A 139 -1.82 18.64 4.03
C GLU A 139 -1.88 17.33 4.82
N HIS A 140 -1.83 16.16 4.12
CA HIS A 140 -1.75 14.86 4.78
C HIS A 140 -0.33 14.56 5.24
N GLU A 141 -0.12 14.51 6.55
CA GLU A 141 1.14 14.07 7.16
C GLU A 141 1.30 12.54 7.13
N ARG A 142 0.17 11.81 7.02
CA ARG A 142 0.13 10.34 7.01
C ARG A 142 -0.53 9.81 5.75
N ASN A 143 0.15 8.82 5.11
CA ASN A 143 -0.34 8.24 3.86
C ASN A 143 -0.20 6.72 3.88
N ARG A 144 -1.22 6.01 3.38
CA ARG A 144 -1.19 4.55 3.16
C ARG A 144 -1.05 4.27 1.68
N ILE A 145 -0.07 3.43 1.33
CA ILE A 145 0.30 3.15 -0.05
C ILE A 145 0.11 1.66 -0.33
N LEU A 146 -0.85 1.31 -1.20
CA LEU A 146 -1.10 -0.07 -1.63
C LEU A 146 -0.45 -0.35 -2.99
N LEU A 147 0.34 -1.41 -3.09
CA LEU A 147 0.77 -2.01 -4.35
C LEU A 147 0.01 -3.32 -4.60
N HIS A 148 -0.92 -3.32 -5.55
CA HIS A 148 -1.73 -4.47 -5.96
C HIS A 148 -1.59 -4.74 -7.46
N SER A 149 -0.89 -5.80 -7.91
CA SER A 149 -0.30 -6.87 -7.11
C SER A 149 1.18 -7.08 -7.48
N VAL A 150 1.98 -7.54 -6.51
CA VAL A 150 3.38 -7.93 -6.72
C VAL A 150 3.47 -9.12 -7.69
N SER A 151 2.53 -10.07 -7.62
CA SER A 151 2.48 -11.23 -8.52
C SER A 151 2.37 -10.83 -9.99
N THR A 152 1.66 -9.75 -10.30
CA THR A 152 1.58 -9.24 -11.68
C THR A 152 2.95 -8.76 -12.17
N LEU A 153 3.75 -8.12 -11.32
CA LEU A 153 5.12 -7.71 -11.69
C LEU A 153 6.00 -8.93 -12.01
N LEU A 154 5.91 -9.99 -11.20
CA LEU A 154 6.65 -11.24 -11.39
C LEU A 154 6.22 -12.03 -12.63
N MET A 155 5.00 -11.82 -13.14
CA MET A 155 4.56 -12.42 -14.42
C MET A 155 5.23 -11.80 -15.64
N TYR A 156 5.66 -10.54 -15.54
CA TYR A 156 6.22 -9.78 -16.65
C TYR A 156 7.71 -9.47 -16.51
N SER A 157 8.30 -9.72 -15.34
CA SER A 157 9.71 -9.42 -15.05
C SER A 157 10.31 -10.50 -14.16
N ASP A 158 11.63 -10.68 -14.27
CA ASP A 158 12.37 -11.61 -13.41
C ASP A 158 12.40 -11.14 -11.93
N LEU A 159 12.59 -12.10 -11.02
CA LEU A 159 12.64 -11.86 -9.58
C LEU A 159 13.63 -10.76 -9.19
N GLN A 160 14.83 -10.74 -9.81
CA GLN A 160 15.87 -9.78 -9.47
C GLN A 160 15.45 -8.34 -9.82
N THR A 161 14.78 -8.16 -10.95
CA THR A 161 14.25 -6.87 -11.39
C THR A 161 13.12 -6.40 -10.46
N VAL A 162 12.17 -7.29 -10.12
CA VAL A 162 11.08 -6.99 -9.19
C VAL A 162 11.62 -6.70 -7.79
N PHE A 163 12.60 -7.47 -7.31
CA PHE A 163 13.23 -7.24 -6.01
C PHE A 163 13.86 -5.84 -5.91
N ARG A 164 14.64 -5.44 -6.92
CA ARG A 164 15.24 -4.10 -6.98
C ARG A 164 14.20 -2.99 -6.99
N PHE A 165 13.13 -3.18 -7.76
CA PHE A 165 12.02 -2.22 -7.77
C PHE A 165 11.37 -2.11 -6.40
N LEU A 166 10.98 -3.24 -5.78
CA LEU A 166 10.34 -3.25 -4.47
C LEU A 166 11.26 -2.65 -3.39
N HIS A 167 12.57 -2.94 -3.44
CA HIS A 167 13.53 -2.34 -2.51
C HIS A 167 13.54 -0.81 -2.58
N VAL A 168 13.49 -0.24 -3.79
CA VAL A 168 13.39 1.22 -3.97
C VAL A 168 12.01 1.73 -3.55
N PHE A 169 10.95 0.97 -3.85
CA PHE A 169 9.57 1.36 -3.54
C PHE A 169 9.34 1.38 -2.03
N THR A 170 9.74 0.32 -1.30
CA THR A 170 9.65 0.25 0.17
C THR A 170 10.46 1.37 0.83
N GLY A 171 11.67 1.65 0.33
CA GLY A 171 12.48 2.76 0.80
C GLY A 171 11.84 4.14 0.60
N ARG A 172 11.04 4.33 -0.47
CA ARG A 172 10.27 5.58 -0.67
C ARG A 172 9.14 5.71 0.33
N VAL A 173 8.41 4.63 0.57
CA VAL A 173 7.35 4.59 1.58
C VAL A 173 7.92 4.94 2.95
N GLN A 174 9.04 4.33 3.31
CA GLN A 174 9.76 4.61 4.55
C GLN A 174 10.21 6.07 4.65
N SER A 175 10.78 6.63 3.56
CA SER A 175 11.25 8.02 3.53
C SER A 175 10.12 9.05 3.59
N ALA A 176 8.90 8.65 3.23
CA ALA A 176 7.68 9.47 3.30
C ALA A 176 6.91 9.27 4.61
N ASP A 177 7.48 8.55 5.59
CA ASP A 177 6.81 8.16 6.84
C ASP A 177 5.43 7.49 6.61
N GLY A 178 5.26 6.82 5.45
CA GLY A 178 4.01 6.16 5.06
C GLY A 178 3.86 4.75 5.60
N LEU A 179 2.66 4.17 5.47
CA LEU A 179 2.41 2.74 5.65
C LEU A 179 2.30 2.08 4.27
N GLY A 180 3.25 1.21 3.93
CA GLY A 180 3.21 0.40 2.71
C GLY A 180 2.41 -0.87 2.89
N VAL A 181 1.51 -1.16 1.95
CA VAL A 181 0.71 -2.40 1.89
C VAL A 181 0.95 -3.07 0.55
N TYR A 182 1.32 -4.34 0.57
CA TYR A 182 1.69 -5.07 -0.65
C TYR A 182 0.91 -6.38 -0.73
N VAL A 183 0.33 -6.68 -1.89
CA VAL A 183 -0.46 -7.90 -2.08
C VAL A 183 0.24 -8.85 -3.03
N ILE A 184 0.38 -10.13 -2.62
CA ILE A 184 0.98 -11.20 -3.40
C ILE A 184 0.13 -12.49 -3.34
N ASP A 185 0.06 -13.21 -4.45
CA ASP A 185 -0.51 -14.55 -4.53
C ASP A 185 0.55 -15.57 -4.09
N SER A 186 0.50 -16.07 -2.85
CA SER A 186 1.57 -16.90 -2.27
C SER A 186 1.76 -18.23 -3.00
N THR A 187 0.68 -18.83 -3.53
CA THR A 187 0.73 -20.11 -4.26
C THR A 187 1.07 -19.97 -5.75
N ALA A 188 1.20 -18.74 -6.26
CA ALA A 188 1.60 -18.50 -7.64
C ALA A 188 3.14 -18.51 -7.83
N HIS A 189 3.89 -18.60 -6.73
CA HIS A 189 5.35 -18.49 -6.71
C HIS A 189 5.95 -19.61 -5.84
N ASP A 190 7.19 -20.00 -6.14
CA ASP A 190 7.92 -20.96 -5.33
C ASP A 190 8.38 -20.37 -3.98
N ASP A 191 8.74 -21.25 -3.06
CA ASP A 191 9.18 -20.86 -1.71
C ASP A 191 10.43 -19.98 -1.73
N GLN A 192 11.33 -20.18 -2.69
CA GLN A 192 12.55 -19.39 -2.82
C GLN A 192 12.18 -17.93 -3.19
N THR A 193 11.28 -17.73 -4.15
CA THR A 193 10.78 -16.42 -4.56
C THR A 193 10.07 -15.73 -3.37
N MET A 194 9.17 -16.44 -2.68
CA MET A 194 8.45 -15.91 -1.53
C MET A 194 9.41 -15.52 -0.40
N ASN A 195 10.36 -16.37 -0.04
CA ASN A 195 11.33 -16.10 1.01
C ASN A 195 12.27 -14.93 0.65
N THR A 196 12.62 -14.80 -0.62
CA THR A 196 13.44 -13.67 -1.09
C THR A 196 12.68 -12.35 -0.95
N LEU A 197 11.41 -12.32 -1.37
CA LEU A 197 10.61 -11.09 -1.31
C LEU A 197 10.21 -10.70 0.12
N LYS A 198 9.91 -11.69 0.98
CA LYS A 198 9.56 -11.43 2.40
C LYS A 198 10.63 -10.63 3.15
N GLN A 199 11.89 -10.69 2.73
CA GLN A 199 12.98 -9.92 3.35
C GLN A 199 12.85 -8.39 3.18
N LEU A 200 11.99 -7.94 2.28
CA LEU A 200 11.76 -6.51 2.02
C LEU A 200 10.67 -5.90 2.92
N PHE A 201 9.99 -6.72 3.71
CA PHE A 201 8.82 -6.31 4.47
C PHE A 201 9.05 -6.48 5.98
N ASP A 202 8.48 -5.57 6.75
CA ASP A 202 8.63 -5.52 8.21
C ASP A 202 7.61 -6.43 8.91
N ALA A 203 6.42 -6.57 8.30
CA ALA A 203 5.34 -7.42 8.81
C ALA A 203 4.65 -8.18 7.67
N VAL A 204 4.06 -9.33 8.00
CA VAL A 204 3.35 -10.19 7.05
C VAL A 204 2.00 -10.59 7.63
N VAL A 205 0.95 -10.50 6.82
CA VAL A 205 -0.37 -11.10 7.05
C VAL A 205 -0.54 -12.23 6.03
N GLU A 206 -0.60 -13.46 6.51
CA GLU A 206 -0.97 -14.62 5.67
C GLU A 206 -2.49 -14.77 5.71
N VAL A 207 -3.10 -14.73 4.54
CA VAL A 207 -4.56 -14.83 4.35
C VAL A 207 -4.88 -16.19 3.78
N SER A 208 -5.71 -16.96 4.47
CA SER A 208 -6.16 -18.29 4.03
C SER A 208 -7.68 -18.42 4.15
N ASP A 209 -8.23 -19.45 3.51
CA ASP A 209 -9.60 -19.90 3.71
C ASP A 209 -9.60 -20.99 4.79
N ASP A 210 -10.44 -20.86 5.81
CA ASP A 210 -10.57 -21.85 6.89
C ASP A 210 -11.37 -23.11 6.49
N GLY A 211 -11.81 -23.16 5.23
CA GLY A 211 -12.62 -24.27 4.68
C GLY A 211 -14.13 -24.10 4.84
N ASP A 212 -14.58 -23.15 5.66
CA ASP A 212 -15.99 -22.76 5.84
C ASP A 212 -16.33 -21.48 5.08
N GLY A 213 -15.44 -21.02 4.20
CA GLY A 213 -15.57 -19.80 3.41
C GLY A 213 -15.34 -18.51 4.22
N LYS A 214 -14.70 -18.63 5.39
CA LYS A 214 -14.26 -17.49 6.17
C LYS A 214 -12.76 -17.26 5.97
N THR A 215 -12.40 -16.00 5.93
CA THR A 215 -11.01 -15.56 5.86
C THR A 215 -10.33 -15.79 7.22
N SER A 216 -9.23 -16.54 7.23
CA SER A 216 -8.35 -16.69 8.38
C SER A 216 -7.10 -15.85 8.18
N LEU A 217 -6.66 -15.15 9.22
CA LEU A 217 -5.51 -14.27 9.19
C LEU A 217 -4.45 -14.72 10.19
N GLU A 218 -3.24 -15.00 9.71
CA GLU A 218 -2.06 -15.25 10.54
C GLU A 218 -1.07 -14.12 10.36
N THR A 219 -0.45 -13.64 11.44
CA THR A 219 0.42 -12.48 11.42
C THR A 219 1.82 -12.80 11.92
N ALA A 220 2.83 -12.19 11.30
CA ALA A 220 4.23 -12.28 11.69
C ALA A 220 4.91 -10.90 11.57
N GLY A 221 5.89 -10.62 12.44
CA GLY A 221 6.62 -9.36 12.44
C GLY A 221 5.89 -8.18 13.12
N PHE A 222 4.71 -8.41 13.65
CA PHE A 222 3.94 -7.37 14.36
C PHE A 222 4.55 -7.07 15.74
N PRO A 223 4.43 -5.82 16.24
CA PRO A 223 4.79 -5.49 17.61
C PRO A 223 4.04 -6.39 18.60
N LYS A 224 4.70 -6.81 19.66
CA LYS A 224 4.03 -7.57 20.72
C LYS A 224 3.16 -6.62 21.54
N VAL A 225 1.89 -7.00 21.72
CA VAL A 225 1.02 -6.33 22.70
C VAL A 225 1.60 -6.67 24.10
N GLU A 226 2.03 -5.65 24.86
CA GLU A 226 2.45 -5.83 26.26
C GLU A 226 1.24 -5.93 27.19
#